data_b0bef08cd87df4943495079dc80327d3
#
_entry.id   b0bef08cd87df4943495079dc80327d3
#
_cell.length_a   1.000
_cell.length_b   1.000
_cell.length_c   1.000
_cell.angle_alpha   90.00
_cell.angle_beta   90.00
_cell.angle_gamma   90.00
#
_symmetry.space_group_name_H-M   'P 1'
#
loop_
_entity.id
_entity.type
_entity.pdbx_description
1 polymer ?
#
loop_
_entity_poly.entity_id
_entity_poly.type
_entity_poly.pdbx_seq_one_letter_code
_entity_poly.pdbx_strand_id
1 'polypeptide(L)'
;MTFLRYLVLFLVLPAAGFATEQVVPRDVAELQLSYAPVVRAVSPAVVNIYARRIVASRFQSPFAGDPFFEQFFGRVFPDMSRERIENSLGSGVIVSADGVIVTNHHVVQDADEVVVVLADRREMVAELIGSDESSDLAVMRIDGGDRPLPFIEFGDSDQIEVGDIVLAVGNPFGVGQTVTSGIVSAQTRTRAAGLSGAAFIQTDAAINPGNSGGALVTLDGRLIGVNTAIISRGGGSIGIGFAIPANLVRIVVAEMVAGGRAVRPWVGISLQSVTADIAQSLGLERPIGVLVKGLHPSGPARAAGLRVGDVLVAVDGRDIFDRDGFDFRLRTRGIGDKAVFGVLDGGGRRDVSVVLIRPPQDPPADVRRLTGRHPFAGATVANLSPALADELGLARDAMGVLVLKIEHGPAARIGLRVGDVVLTVAGVDIDLTETLAEVLGRARNEWTVAIRRKGEVLRVTVSG
;
A
#
# COMPACT_ATOMS: atom_id res chain seq x y z
N MET A 1 -37.15 -29.24 -61.70
CA MET A 1 -36.56 -29.60 -60.41
C MET A 1 -35.89 -28.37 -59.84
N THR A 2 -36.60 -27.64 -58.97
CA THR A 2 -36.20 -26.35 -58.46
C THR A 2 -35.83 -26.51 -56.99
N PHE A 3 -34.50 -26.41 -56.62
CA PHE A 3 -34.04 -26.49 -55.28
C PHE A 3 -34.21 -25.13 -54.58
N LEU A 4 -35.13 -25.07 -53.61
CA LEU A 4 -35.29 -23.93 -52.67
C LEU A 4 -34.28 -24.01 -51.51
N ARG A 5 -33.29 -23.10 -51.50
CA ARG A 5 -32.33 -22.97 -50.40
C ARG A 5 -32.94 -22.09 -49.32
N TYR A 6 -33.23 -22.68 -48.14
CA TYR A 6 -33.57 -21.93 -46.91
C TYR A 6 -32.33 -21.33 -46.30
N LEU A 7 -32.25 -19.99 -46.29
CA LEU A 7 -31.26 -19.23 -45.56
C LEU A 7 -31.76 -19.06 -44.12
N VAL A 8 -31.19 -19.78 -43.15
CA VAL A 8 -31.48 -19.58 -41.72
C VAL A 8 -30.61 -18.42 -41.22
N LEU A 9 -31.24 -17.27 -40.99
CA LEU A 9 -30.63 -16.09 -40.41
C LEU A 9 -30.59 -16.28 -38.88
N PHE A 10 -29.41 -16.58 -38.32
CA PHE A 10 -29.20 -16.57 -36.87
C PHE A 10 -29.16 -15.13 -36.38
N LEU A 11 -30.26 -14.70 -35.74
CA LEU A 11 -30.32 -13.42 -35.02
C LEU A 11 -29.56 -13.59 -33.70
N VAL A 12 -28.29 -13.14 -33.62
CA VAL A 12 -27.55 -13.00 -32.36
C VAL A 12 -28.09 -11.76 -31.66
N LEU A 13 -28.99 -11.96 -30.70
CA LEU A 13 -29.38 -10.91 -29.76
C LEU A 13 -28.21 -10.69 -28.81
N PRO A 14 -27.76 -9.45 -28.61
CA PRO A 14 -26.80 -9.14 -27.57
C PRO A 14 -27.50 -9.44 -26.22
N ALA A 15 -26.88 -10.29 -25.40
CA ALA A 15 -27.26 -10.43 -24.00
C ALA A 15 -27.00 -9.08 -23.33
N ALA A 16 -28.08 -8.31 -23.13
CA ALA A 16 -28.05 -7.17 -22.25
C ALA A 16 -27.67 -7.68 -20.84
N GLY A 17 -26.46 -7.37 -20.39
CA GLY A 17 -26.11 -7.56 -19.00
C GLY A 17 -27.11 -6.74 -18.17
N PHE A 18 -27.95 -7.44 -17.42
CA PHE A 18 -28.79 -6.80 -16.43
C PHE A 18 -27.86 -6.26 -15.33
N ALA A 19 -27.55 -4.96 -15.38
CA ALA A 19 -27.16 -4.24 -14.19
C ALA A 19 -28.34 -4.45 -13.22
N THR A 20 -28.11 -5.12 -12.11
CA THR A 20 -29.09 -5.25 -11.03
C THR A 20 -29.33 -3.82 -10.50
N GLU A 21 -30.46 -3.26 -10.87
CA GLU A 21 -30.91 -1.97 -10.34
C GLU A 21 -31.03 -2.10 -8.82
N GLN A 22 -30.30 -1.28 -8.08
CA GLN A 22 -30.36 -1.27 -6.62
C GLN A 22 -31.76 -0.79 -6.21
N VAL A 23 -32.48 -1.62 -5.46
CA VAL A 23 -33.86 -1.33 -5.07
C VAL A 23 -33.89 -0.97 -3.60
N VAL A 24 -34.45 0.20 -3.29
CA VAL A 24 -34.74 0.61 -1.90
C VAL A 24 -35.85 -0.29 -1.34
N PRO A 25 -35.74 -0.81 -0.10
CA PRO A 25 -36.78 -1.60 0.54
C PRO A 25 -38.12 -0.85 0.54
N ARG A 26 -39.19 -1.53 0.04
CA ARG A 26 -40.49 -0.91 -0.15
C ARG A 26 -41.45 -1.11 1.02
N ASP A 27 -41.15 -2.09 1.87
CA ASP A 27 -41.95 -2.42 3.03
C ASP A 27 -41.11 -3.00 4.19
N VAL A 28 -41.76 -3.18 5.34
CA VAL A 28 -41.14 -3.70 6.57
C VAL A 28 -40.70 -5.17 6.41
N ALA A 29 -41.36 -5.94 5.53
CA ALA A 29 -41.01 -7.35 5.29
C ALA A 29 -39.67 -7.48 4.55
N GLU A 30 -39.37 -6.58 3.63
CA GLU A 30 -38.05 -6.53 2.96
C GLU A 30 -36.95 -6.14 3.94
N LEU A 31 -37.22 -5.36 4.98
CA LEU A 31 -36.28 -5.01 6.05
C LEU A 31 -36.07 -6.14 7.08
N GLN A 32 -36.95 -7.14 7.11
CA GLN A 32 -36.83 -8.30 8.02
C GLN A 32 -36.01 -9.45 7.45
N LEU A 33 -35.39 -9.29 6.28
CA LEU A 33 -34.51 -10.29 5.68
C LEU A 33 -33.25 -10.50 6.54
N SER A 34 -32.87 -11.75 6.68
CA SER A 34 -31.69 -12.10 7.47
C SER A 34 -30.42 -12.16 6.61
N TYR A 35 -29.31 -11.65 7.11
CA TYR A 35 -27.99 -11.79 6.47
C TYR A 35 -27.37 -13.17 6.69
N ALA A 36 -28.00 -14.06 7.45
CA ALA A 36 -27.47 -15.39 7.76
C ALA A 36 -27.10 -16.25 6.53
N PRO A 37 -27.79 -16.18 5.38
CA PRO A 37 -27.35 -16.92 4.19
C PRO A 37 -25.99 -16.47 3.67
N VAL A 38 -25.74 -15.16 3.60
CA VAL A 38 -24.46 -14.58 3.19
C VAL A 38 -23.37 -14.98 4.18
N VAL A 39 -23.64 -14.81 5.47
CA VAL A 39 -22.69 -15.18 6.54
C VAL A 39 -22.30 -16.64 6.43
N ARG A 40 -23.24 -17.58 6.25
CA ARG A 40 -22.94 -19.00 6.07
C ARG A 40 -22.08 -19.31 4.84
N ALA A 41 -22.24 -18.54 3.77
CA ALA A 41 -21.46 -18.71 2.55
C ALA A 41 -20.01 -18.24 2.71
N VAL A 42 -19.78 -17.06 3.35
CA VAL A 42 -18.46 -16.44 3.43
C VAL A 42 -17.64 -16.87 4.64
N SER A 43 -18.30 -17.20 5.75
CA SER A 43 -17.66 -17.58 7.02
C SER A 43 -16.60 -18.66 6.92
N PRO A 44 -16.77 -19.74 6.14
CA PRO A 44 -15.75 -20.78 6.05
C PRO A 44 -14.41 -20.30 5.49
N ALA A 45 -14.40 -19.20 4.73
CA ALA A 45 -13.20 -18.63 4.14
C ALA A 45 -12.56 -17.53 5.00
N VAL A 46 -13.19 -17.12 6.12
CA VAL A 46 -12.59 -16.16 7.05
C VAL A 46 -11.93 -16.91 8.20
N VAL A 47 -10.63 -16.72 8.33
CA VAL A 47 -9.78 -17.48 9.24
C VAL A 47 -9.27 -16.60 10.38
N ASN A 48 -8.83 -17.24 11.47
CA ASN A 48 -8.10 -16.59 12.53
C ASN A 48 -6.60 -16.73 12.29
N ILE A 49 -5.83 -15.68 12.57
CA ILE A 49 -4.38 -15.64 12.43
C ILE A 49 -3.74 -15.42 13.79
N TYR A 50 -2.87 -16.34 14.17
CA TYR A 50 -1.96 -16.22 15.30
C TYR A 50 -0.55 -15.99 14.78
N ALA A 51 -0.05 -14.77 14.94
CA ALA A 51 1.33 -14.43 14.64
C ALA A 51 2.13 -14.49 15.94
N ARG A 52 3.10 -15.39 16.02
CA ARG A 52 3.95 -15.64 17.19
C ARG A 52 5.29 -14.98 17.01
N ARG A 53 5.69 -14.17 17.98
CA ARG A 53 7.02 -13.57 18.05
C ARG A 53 7.74 -14.08 19.29
N ILE A 54 8.94 -14.59 19.12
CA ILE A 54 9.79 -15.06 20.21
C ILE A 54 10.70 -13.90 20.62
N VAL A 55 10.35 -13.21 21.70
CA VAL A 55 11.16 -12.11 22.23
C VAL A 55 12.06 -12.66 23.33
N ALA A 56 13.39 -12.61 23.12
CA ALA A 56 14.36 -12.90 24.16
C ALA A 56 14.31 -11.76 25.21
N SER A 57 13.57 -11.97 26.29
CA SER A 57 13.48 -11.03 27.41
C SER A 57 14.69 -11.19 28.31
N ARG A 58 15.60 -10.21 28.31
CA ARG A 58 16.55 -10.04 29.42
C ARG A 58 15.78 -9.46 30.59
N PHE A 59 15.39 -10.31 31.52
CA PHE A 59 14.80 -9.86 32.78
C PHE A 59 15.88 -9.14 33.60
N GLN A 60 15.89 -7.82 33.58
CA GLN A 60 16.57 -7.04 34.63
C GLN A 60 15.64 -7.05 35.83
N SER A 61 15.93 -7.96 36.78
CA SER A 61 15.32 -7.90 38.11
C SER A 61 15.56 -6.50 38.67
N PRO A 62 14.54 -5.82 39.25
CA PRO A 62 14.75 -4.56 39.99
C PRO A 62 15.75 -4.68 41.16
N PHE A 63 16.11 -5.92 41.50
CA PHE A 63 17.05 -6.28 42.54
C PHE A 63 18.34 -6.89 41.99
N ALA A 64 18.61 -6.81 40.69
CA ALA A 64 19.88 -7.21 40.09
C ALA A 64 20.97 -6.24 40.55
N GLY A 65 21.87 -6.75 41.37
CA GLY A 65 22.94 -5.96 42.05
C GLY A 65 22.80 -5.86 43.55
N ASP A 66 21.77 -6.44 44.17
CA ASP A 66 21.71 -6.59 45.64
C ASP A 66 22.47 -7.86 46.04
N PRO A 67 23.61 -7.74 46.78
CA PRO A 67 24.45 -8.89 47.20
C PRO A 67 23.69 -9.92 48.04
N PHE A 68 22.64 -9.52 48.77
CA PHE A 68 21.82 -10.39 49.59
C PHE A 68 20.87 -11.24 48.72
N PHE A 69 20.35 -10.67 47.65
CA PHE A 69 19.46 -11.38 46.72
C PHE A 69 20.23 -12.39 45.85
N GLU A 70 21.45 -12.06 45.41
CA GLU A 70 22.31 -12.99 44.67
C GLU A 70 22.77 -14.18 45.54
N GLN A 71 23.04 -13.97 46.81
CA GLN A 71 23.52 -15.02 47.72
C GLN A 71 22.43 -16.03 48.10
N PHE A 72 21.16 -15.61 48.20
CA PHE A 72 20.04 -16.45 48.61
C PHE A 72 19.25 -17.06 47.46
N PHE A 73 19.11 -16.33 46.38
CA PHE A 73 18.25 -16.74 45.26
C PHE A 73 19.00 -17.04 43.97
N GLY A 74 20.25 -16.64 43.81
CA GLY A 74 21.07 -16.90 42.61
C GLY A 74 21.38 -18.38 42.36
N ARG A 75 21.25 -19.26 43.40
CA ARG A 75 21.37 -20.71 43.24
C ARG A 75 20.05 -21.43 42.93
N VAL A 76 18.93 -20.76 43.13
CA VAL A 76 17.58 -21.36 42.96
C VAL A 76 17.00 -21.03 41.60
N PHE A 77 17.47 -19.96 40.96
CA PHE A 77 17.03 -19.55 39.61
C PHE A 77 18.23 -19.34 38.70
N PRO A 78 18.81 -20.44 38.14
CA PRO A 78 19.83 -20.28 37.11
C PRO A 78 19.16 -19.68 35.89
N ASP A 79 19.65 -18.53 35.44
CA ASP A 79 19.46 -17.88 34.15
C ASP A 79 18.17 -18.27 33.42
N MET A 80 17.04 -17.82 33.94
CA MET A 80 15.75 -18.02 33.23
C MET A 80 15.60 -16.86 32.22
N SER A 81 16.27 -17.01 31.07
CA SER A 81 15.85 -16.39 29.84
C SER A 81 14.49 -17.00 29.46
N ARG A 82 13.42 -16.42 30.01
CA ARG A 82 12.08 -16.78 29.54
C ARG A 82 11.88 -16.15 28.20
N GLU A 83 11.84 -16.95 27.15
CA GLU A 83 11.27 -16.59 25.89
C GLU A 83 9.84 -16.12 26.14
N ARG A 84 9.58 -14.84 25.95
CA ARG A 84 8.23 -14.30 26.01
C ARG A 84 7.63 -14.44 24.63
N ILE A 85 6.62 -15.29 24.50
CA ILE A 85 5.85 -15.39 23.26
C ILE A 85 4.86 -14.24 23.24
N GLU A 86 5.05 -13.30 22.36
CA GLU A 86 4.07 -12.26 22.04
C GLU A 86 3.20 -12.78 20.89
N ASN A 87 1.91 -12.86 21.12
CA ASN A 87 0.95 -13.28 20.10
C ASN A 87 0.23 -12.03 19.58
N SER A 88 0.35 -11.75 18.29
CA SER A 88 -0.59 -10.87 17.58
C SER A 88 -1.77 -11.69 17.10
N LEU A 89 -2.96 -11.11 17.18
CA LEU A 89 -4.20 -11.79 16.85
C LEU A 89 -4.96 -10.96 15.80
N GLY A 90 -5.31 -11.61 14.72
CA GLY A 90 -6.07 -10.99 13.64
C GLY A 90 -6.91 -11.99 12.88
N SER A 91 -7.51 -11.53 11.81
CA SER A 91 -8.25 -12.34 10.86
C SER A 91 -7.52 -12.41 9.51
N GLY A 92 -7.94 -13.35 8.67
CA GLY A 92 -7.52 -13.45 7.28
C GLY A 92 -8.65 -13.91 6.39
N VAL A 93 -8.50 -13.73 5.10
CA VAL A 93 -9.46 -14.17 4.08
C VAL A 93 -8.77 -15.09 3.10
N ILE A 94 -9.29 -16.31 2.96
CA ILE A 94 -8.88 -17.22 1.88
C ILE A 94 -9.49 -16.71 0.59
N VAL A 95 -8.64 -16.40 -0.39
CA VAL A 95 -9.04 -15.79 -1.67
C VAL A 95 -8.85 -16.71 -2.87
N SER A 96 -8.36 -17.93 -2.63
CA SER A 96 -8.26 -18.96 -3.67
C SER A 96 -8.33 -20.36 -3.09
N ALA A 97 -8.79 -21.32 -3.89
CA ALA A 97 -8.98 -22.72 -3.49
C ALA A 97 -7.66 -23.46 -3.16
N ASP A 98 -6.52 -22.95 -3.64
CA ASP A 98 -5.16 -23.46 -3.38
C ASP A 98 -4.52 -22.90 -2.11
N GLY A 99 -5.30 -22.19 -1.27
CA GLY A 99 -4.89 -21.78 0.05
C GLY A 99 -4.19 -20.43 0.15
N VAL A 100 -4.35 -19.55 -0.84
CA VAL A 100 -3.86 -18.18 -0.71
C VAL A 100 -4.75 -17.39 0.25
N ILE A 101 -4.12 -16.78 1.24
CA ILE A 101 -4.76 -15.97 2.29
C ILE A 101 -4.22 -14.55 2.23
N VAL A 102 -5.11 -13.58 2.36
CA VAL A 102 -4.77 -12.19 2.57
C VAL A 102 -5.10 -11.75 3.99
N THR A 103 -4.24 -10.93 4.58
CA THR A 103 -4.43 -10.28 5.87
C THR A 103 -3.77 -8.90 5.87
N ASN A 104 -3.79 -8.19 7.00
CA ASN A 104 -3.03 -6.97 7.13
C ASN A 104 -1.54 -7.24 7.44
N HIS A 105 -0.67 -6.35 6.93
CA HIS A 105 0.77 -6.36 7.24
C HIS A 105 1.01 -6.30 8.75
N HIS A 106 0.34 -5.37 9.45
CA HIS A 106 0.53 -5.17 10.90
C HIS A 106 0.12 -6.39 11.75
N VAL A 107 -0.70 -7.33 11.22
CA VAL A 107 -1.08 -8.56 11.92
C VAL A 107 0.09 -9.55 11.97
N VAL A 108 0.90 -9.62 10.91
CA VAL A 108 2.00 -10.59 10.76
C VAL A 108 3.39 -9.95 10.84
N GLN A 109 3.46 -8.65 11.08
CA GLN A 109 4.72 -7.93 11.20
C GLN A 109 5.58 -8.52 12.32
N ASP A 110 6.87 -8.74 12.03
CA ASP A 110 7.87 -9.28 12.95
C ASP A 110 7.53 -10.68 13.54
N ALA A 111 6.60 -11.43 12.95
CA ALA A 111 6.27 -12.78 13.37
C ALA A 111 7.35 -13.77 12.94
N ASP A 112 7.78 -14.63 13.88
CA ASP A 112 8.67 -15.76 13.60
C ASP A 112 7.90 -16.97 13.03
N GLU A 113 6.63 -17.12 13.43
CA GLU A 113 5.73 -18.15 12.96
C GLU A 113 4.30 -17.62 12.83
N VAL A 114 3.59 -18.00 11.77
CA VAL A 114 2.18 -17.68 11.59
C VAL A 114 1.37 -18.96 11.51
N VAL A 115 0.38 -19.09 12.39
CA VAL A 115 -0.58 -20.20 12.44
C VAL A 115 -1.97 -19.68 12.07
N VAL A 116 -2.58 -20.33 11.10
CA VAL A 116 -3.94 -20.06 10.64
C VAL A 116 -4.88 -21.09 11.22
N VAL A 117 -5.99 -20.64 11.83
CA VAL A 117 -7.05 -21.52 12.33
C VAL A 117 -8.28 -21.35 11.46
N LEU A 118 -8.66 -22.42 10.80
CA LEU A 118 -9.84 -22.48 9.93
C LEU A 118 -11.16 -22.48 10.73
N ALA A 119 -12.27 -22.24 10.06
CA ALA A 119 -13.61 -22.29 10.69
C ALA A 119 -13.96 -23.66 11.31
N ASP A 120 -13.40 -24.75 10.77
CA ASP A 120 -13.53 -26.10 11.28
C ASP A 120 -12.51 -26.45 12.39
N ARG A 121 -11.76 -25.46 12.89
CA ARG A 121 -10.74 -25.53 13.95
C ARG A 121 -9.45 -26.26 13.55
N ARG A 122 -9.22 -26.58 12.29
CA ARG A 122 -7.90 -27.06 11.85
C ARG A 122 -6.89 -25.93 11.97
N GLU A 123 -5.75 -26.24 12.56
CA GLU A 123 -4.61 -25.34 12.67
C GLU A 123 -3.59 -25.69 11.58
N MET A 124 -3.11 -24.70 10.87
CA MET A 124 -2.19 -24.86 9.75
C MET A 124 -1.11 -23.80 9.84
N VAL A 125 0.15 -24.22 9.70
CA VAL A 125 1.25 -23.26 9.57
C VAL A 125 1.16 -22.58 8.20
N ALA A 126 1.21 -21.28 8.18
CA ALA A 126 1.16 -20.50 6.96
C ALA A 126 2.57 -20.05 6.54
N GLU A 127 2.86 -20.17 5.26
CA GLU A 127 4.05 -19.59 4.64
C GLU A 127 3.76 -18.17 4.21
N LEU A 128 4.56 -17.20 4.65
CA LEU A 128 4.46 -15.82 4.22
C LEU A 128 5.04 -15.69 2.81
N ILE A 129 4.19 -15.44 1.80
CA ILE A 129 4.60 -15.20 0.41
C ILE A 129 5.20 -13.81 0.27
N GLY A 130 4.56 -12.79 0.88
CA GLY A 130 5.01 -11.42 0.83
C GLY A 130 4.19 -10.50 1.72
N SER A 131 4.75 -9.30 1.94
CA SER A 131 4.13 -8.28 2.77
C SER A 131 4.48 -6.88 2.24
N ASP A 132 3.52 -5.97 2.23
CA ASP A 132 3.67 -4.57 1.81
C ASP A 132 3.12 -3.63 2.88
N GLU A 133 4.02 -2.99 3.62
CA GLU A 133 3.69 -2.01 4.65
C GLU A 133 2.87 -0.84 4.09
N SER A 134 3.14 -0.45 2.84
CA SER A 134 2.53 0.73 2.24
C SER A 134 1.05 0.57 1.91
N SER A 135 0.58 -0.65 1.70
CA SER A 135 -0.83 -1.01 1.52
C SER A 135 -1.44 -1.65 2.76
N ASP A 136 -0.63 -1.92 3.79
CA ASP A 136 -0.99 -2.71 4.98
C ASP A 136 -1.55 -4.09 4.61
N LEU A 137 -0.95 -4.77 3.61
CA LEU A 137 -1.34 -6.10 3.17
C LEU A 137 -0.22 -7.12 3.34
N ALA A 138 -0.58 -8.33 3.70
CA ALA A 138 0.28 -9.50 3.67
C ALA A 138 -0.45 -10.67 2.99
N VAL A 139 0.31 -11.46 2.22
CA VAL A 139 -0.19 -12.62 1.51
C VAL A 139 0.56 -13.84 2.01
N MET A 140 -0.21 -14.86 2.35
CA MET A 140 0.30 -16.13 2.90
C MET A 140 -0.29 -17.29 2.13
N ARG A 141 0.27 -18.46 2.30
CA ARG A 141 -0.25 -19.72 1.78
C ARG A 141 -0.31 -20.78 2.86
N ILE A 142 -1.40 -21.54 2.86
CA ILE A 142 -1.54 -22.78 3.63
C ILE A 142 -1.70 -23.95 2.68
N ASP A 143 -1.25 -25.13 3.11
CA ASP A 143 -1.44 -26.37 2.34
C ASP A 143 -2.75 -27.04 2.76
N GLY A 144 -3.79 -26.94 1.94
CA GLY A 144 -5.09 -27.56 2.16
C GLY A 144 -5.10 -29.08 1.93
N GLY A 145 -3.99 -29.66 1.46
CA GLY A 145 -3.92 -31.04 0.98
C GLY A 145 -4.76 -31.25 -0.29
N ASP A 146 -5.30 -32.47 -0.45
CA ASP A 146 -6.07 -32.85 -1.65
C ASP A 146 -7.47 -32.21 -1.75
N ARG A 147 -7.89 -31.44 -0.76
CA ARG A 147 -9.22 -30.83 -0.74
C ARG A 147 -9.14 -29.34 -1.00
N PRO A 148 -9.93 -28.82 -1.94
CA PRO A 148 -9.99 -27.38 -2.17
C PRO A 148 -10.51 -26.68 -0.91
N LEU A 149 -9.88 -25.56 -0.56
CA LEU A 149 -10.28 -24.73 0.56
C LEU A 149 -11.45 -23.81 0.16
N PRO A 150 -12.37 -23.52 1.11
CA PRO A 150 -13.38 -22.50 0.88
C PRO A 150 -12.69 -21.14 0.68
N PHE A 151 -13.16 -20.35 -0.28
CA PHE A 151 -12.62 -19.04 -0.56
C PHE A 151 -13.72 -18.02 -0.89
N ILE A 152 -13.44 -16.75 -0.79
CA ILE A 152 -14.33 -15.66 -1.19
C ILE A 152 -13.83 -15.07 -2.52
N GLU A 153 -14.75 -14.97 -3.49
CA GLU A 153 -14.46 -14.32 -4.76
C GLU A 153 -14.31 -12.79 -4.60
N PHE A 154 -13.38 -12.20 -5.34
CA PHE A 154 -13.25 -10.75 -5.38
C PHE A 154 -14.44 -10.10 -6.08
N GLY A 155 -15.04 -9.12 -5.44
CA GLY A 155 -15.94 -8.15 -6.04
C GLY A 155 -15.15 -7.01 -6.70
N ASP A 156 -15.88 -6.13 -7.39
CA ASP A 156 -15.31 -4.89 -7.91
C ASP A 156 -15.56 -3.74 -6.93
N SER A 157 -14.53 -3.38 -6.15
CA SER A 157 -14.61 -2.29 -5.18
C SER A 157 -14.80 -0.90 -5.81
N ASP A 158 -14.72 -0.80 -7.13
CA ASP A 158 -15.02 0.42 -7.86
C ASP A 158 -16.52 0.56 -8.18
N GLN A 159 -17.29 -0.51 -8.12
CA GLN A 159 -18.74 -0.50 -8.42
C GLN A 159 -19.62 -0.25 -7.18
N ILE A 160 -19.05 -0.30 -5.98
CA ILE A 160 -19.82 -0.01 -4.76
C ILE A 160 -20.19 1.47 -4.70
N GLU A 161 -21.32 1.77 -4.06
CA GLU A 161 -21.82 3.12 -3.86
C GLU A 161 -21.99 3.45 -2.37
N VAL A 162 -21.95 4.73 -2.04
CA VAL A 162 -22.26 5.18 -0.67
C VAL A 162 -23.73 4.87 -0.37
N GLY A 163 -23.95 4.12 0.71
CA GLY A 163 -25.26 3.58 1.08
C GLY A 163 -25.43 2.08 0.85
N ASP A 164 -24.53 1.44 0.10
CA ASP A 164 -24.56 -0.02 -0.09
C ASP A 164 -24.38 -0.74 1.24
N ILE A 165 -25.21 -1.75 1.49
CA ILE A 165 -25.12 -2.59 2.70
C ILE A 165 -23.90 -3.51 2.57
N VAL A 166 -23.11 -3.56 3.64
CA VAL A 166 -21.91 -4.39 3.75
C VAL A 166 -21.86 -5.15 5.07
N LEU A 167 -21.19 -6.29 5.05
CA LEU A 167 -20.92 -7.08 6.25
C LEU A 167 -19.41 -7.15 6.49
N ALA A 168 -18.97 -6.75 7.68
CA ALA A 168 -17.61 -6.96 8.13
C ALA A 168 -17.54 -8.27 8.91
N VAL A 169 -16.71 -9.20 8.43
CA VAL A 169 -16.58 -10.56 8.98
C VAL A 169 -15.15 -10.73 9.46
N GLY A 170 -14.99 -11.13 10.72
CA GLY A 170 -13.71 -11.47 11.32
C GLY A 170 -13.85 -12.73 12.20
N ASN A 171 -12.72 -13.24 12.64
CA ASN A 171 -12.66 -14.39 13.56
C ASN A 171 -11.75 -14.07 14.76
N PRO A 172 -12.13 -13.07 15.59
CA PRO A 172 -11.32 -12.68 16.74
C PRO A 172 -11.25 -13.81 17.75
N PHE A 173 -10.06 -14.07 18.26
CA PHE A 173 -9.79 -15.03 19.36
C PHE A 173 -10.08 -16.51 19.05
N GLY A 174 -10.45 -16.90 17.82
CA GLY A 174 -10.78 -18.29 17.50
C GLY A 174 -11.97 -18.87 18.28
N VAL A 175 -12.67 -18.04 19.05
CA VAL A 175 -13.82 -18.46 19.87
C VAL A 175 -15.15 -18.38 19.12
N GLY A 176 -15.13 -17.91 17.88
CA GLY A 176 -16.27 -17.76 17.00
C GLY A 176 -16.14 -16.54 16.09
N GLN A 177 -16.79 -16.63 14.94
CA GLN A 177 -16.81 -15.53 13.99
C GLN A 177 -17.67 -14.38 14.51
N THR A 178 -17.17 -13.17 14.31
CA THR A 178 -17.89 -11.93 14.57
C THR A 178 -18.31 -11.32 13.24
N VAL A 179 -19.59 -11.01 13.12
CA VAL A 179 -20.16 -10.36 11.94
C VAL A 179 -20.84 -9.07 12.40
N THR A 180 -20.49 -8.00 11.76
CA THR A 180 -21.15 -6.69 11.94
C THR A 180 -21.68 -6.21 10.60
N SER A 181 -22.81 -5.50 10.61
CA SER A 181 -23.42 -4.95 9.41
C SER A 181 -23.39 -3.42 9.46
N GLY A 182 -23.27 -2.84 8.30
CA GLY A 182 -23.30 -1.40 8.11
C GLY A 182 -23.46 -1.06 6.63
N ILE A 183 -23.09 0.15 6.28
CA ILE A 183 -23.09 0.63 4.90
C ILE A 183 -21.69 1.13 4.49
N VAL A 184 -21.49 1.28 3.20
CA VAL A 184 -20.41 2.09 2.66
C VAL A 184 -20.71 3.54 3.00
N SER A 185 -19.94 4.14 3.92
CA SER A 185 -20.13 5.53 4.37
C SER A 185 -19.39 6.54 3.48
N ALA A 186 -18.27 6.13 2.89
CA ALA A 186 -17.52 6.91 1.90
C ALA A 186 -16.58 6.00 1.10
N GLN A 187 -16.29 6.42 -0.13
CA GLN A 187 -15.28 5.81 -0.98
C GLN A 187 -14.02 6.70 -0.99
N THR A 188 -12.87 6.07 -1.23
CA THR A 188 -11.62 6.76 -1.55
C THR A 188 -11.20 7.83 -0.51
N ARG A 189 -11.19 7.47 0.78
CA ARG A 189 -10.62 8.32 1.82
C ARG A 189 -9.11 8.18 1.83
N THR A 190 -8.40 9.15 1.23
CA THR A 190 -6.94 9.13 1.05
C THR A 190 -6.13 9.52 2.29
N ARG A 191 -6.78 10.08 3.32
CA ARG A 191 -6.15 10.51 4.57
C ARG A 191 -6.91 9.97 5.77
N ALA A 192 -6.85 8.67 5.98
CA ALA A 192 -7.49 8.04 7.12
C ALA A 192 -6.46 7.39 8.04
N ALA A 193 -6.67 7.46 9.34
CA ALA A 193 -5.94 6.71 10.38
C ALA A 193 -4.41 6.86 10.37
N GLY A 194 -3.85 7.96 9.85
CA GLY A 194 -2.40 8.18 9.78
C GLY A 194 -1.69 7.44 8.63
N LEU A 195 -2.42 6.69 7.82
CA LEU A 195 -1.92 6.02 6.62
C LEU A 195 -2.01 6.99 5.44
N SER A 196 -0.88 7.52 5.00
CA SER A 196 -0.80 8.39 3.83
C SER A 196 -0.61 7.57 2.56
N GLY A 197 -1.31 7.95 1.50
CA GLY A 197 -1.16 7.35 0.16
C GLY A 197 -1.94 6.06 -0.08
N ALA A 198 -2.82 5.63 0.84
CA ALA A 198 -3.81 4.58 0.63
C ALA A 198 -5.21 5.19 0.56
N ALA A 199 -6.07 4.68 -0.31
CA ALA A 199 -7.48 5.00 -0.29
C ALA A 199 -8.24 3.83 0.33
N PHE A 200 -9.19 4.15 1.19
CA PHE A 200 -9.96 3.19 1.95
C PHE A 200 -11.45 3.30 1.63
N ILE A 201 -12.14 2.18 1.74
CA ILE A 201 -13.59 2.15 1.87
C ILE A 201 -13.87 2.49 3.34
N GLN A 202 -14.64 3.54 3.60
CA GLN A 202 -15.14 3.83 4.93
C GLN A 202 -16.49 3.14 5.13
N THR A 203 -16.69 2.52 6.30
CA THR A 203 -17.95 1.88 6.69
C THR A 203 -18.29 2.20 8.15
N ASP A 204 -19.56 2.19 8.49
CA ASP A 204 -20.03 2.24 9.86
C ASP A 204 -20.27 0.84 10.47
N ALA A 205 -20.09 -0.23 9.67
CA ALA A 205 -19.97 -1.58 10.22
C ALA A 205 -18.87 -1.60 11.30
N ALA A 206 -19.18 -2.10 12.49
CA ALA A 206 -18.27 -2.02 13.62
C ALA A 206 -17.01 -2.87 13.36
N ILE A 207 -15.88 -2.20 13.16
CA ILE A 207 -14.55 -2.82 13.11
C ILE A 207 -13.95 -2.70 14.52
N ASN A 208 -13.48 -3.79 15.08
CA ASN A 208 -12.85 -3.88 16.39
C ASN A 208 -11.56 -4.71 16.29
N PRO A 209 -10.64 -4.64 17.29
CA PRO A 209 -9.50 -5.54 17.34
C PRO A 209 -9.88 -7.00 17.15
N GLY A 210 -9.22 -7.68 16.22
CA GLY A 210 -9.54 -9.05 15.79
C GLY A 210 -10.29 -9.15 14.45
N ASN A 211 -11.02 -8.10 14.02
CA ASN A 211 -11.59 -8.05 12.67
C ASN A 211 -10.57 -7.59 11.61
N SER A 212 -9.44 -6.99 12.04
CA SER A 212 -8.34 -6.59 11.12
C SER A 212 -7.84 -7.79 10.33
N GLY A 213 -7.68 -7.63 9.03
CA GLY A 213 -7.37 -8.69 8.07
C GLY A 213 -8.57 -9.52 7.61
N GLY A 214 -9.74 -9.36 8.24
CA GLY A 214 -10.98 -10.03 7.87
C GLY A 214 -11.66 -9.39 6.65
N ALA A 215 -12.77 -9.99 6.23
CA ALA A 215 -13.48 -9.61 5.02
C ALA A 215 -14.47 -8.47 5.24
N LEU A 216 -14.54 -7.52 4.30
CA LEU A 216 -15.71 -6.69 4.05
C LEU A 216 -16.39 -7.21 2.79
N VAL A 217 -17.64 -7.65 2.91
CA VAL A 217 -18.37 -8.31 1.80
C VAL A 217 -19.70 -7.62 1.51
N THR A 218 -20.14 -7.73 0.27
CA THR A 218 -21.47 -7.34 -0.20
C THR A 218 -22.52 -8.42 0.13
N LEU A 219 -23.80 -8.12 -0.08
CA LEU A 219 -24.88 -9.06 0.17
C LEU A 219 -24.91 -10.25 -0.79
N ASP A 220 -24.22 -10.21 -1.93
CA ASP A 220 -23.98 -11.35 -2.81
C ASP A 220 -22.74 -12.18 -2.40
N GLY A 221 -22.10 -11.83 -1.28
CA GLY A 221 -21.00 -12.60 -0.69
C GLY A 221 -19.63 -12.35 -1.34
N ARG A 222 -19.46 -11.31 -2.12
CA ARG A 222 -18.17 -10.95 -2.75
C ARG A 222 -17.31 -10.07 -1.86
N LEU A 223 -16.01 -10.29 -1.89
CA LEU A 223 -15.03 -9.50 -1.16
C LEU A 223 -14.86 -8.12 -1.82
N ILE A 224 -15.26 -7.07 -1.13
CA ILE A 224 -15.05 -5.68 -1.60
C ILE A 224 -13.94 -4.96 -0.85
N GLY A 225 -13.46 -5.54 0.26
CA GLY A 225 -12.32 -4.99 1.00
C GLY A 225 -11.80 -5.91 2.08
N VAL A 226 -10.61 -5.59 2.58
CA VAL A 226 -9.99 -6.22 3.76
C VAL A 226 -10.03 -5.20 4.90
N ASN A 227 -10.70 -5.55 6.00
CA ASN A 227 -10.82 -4.69 7.17
C ASN A 227 -9.44 -4.37 7.73
N THR A 228 -9.14 -3.10 8.08
CA THR A 228 -7.79 -2.74 8.55
C THR A 228 -7.81 -1.89 9.82
N ALA A 229 -8.40 -0.72 9.81
CA ALA A 229 -8.22 0.25 10.86
C ALA A 229 -9.53 0.89 11.32
N ILE A 230 -9.48 1.49 12.51
CA ILE A 230 -10.53 2.35 13.04
C ILE A 230 -9.95 3.69 13.46
N ILE A 231 -10.73 4.76 13.37
CA ILE A 231 -10.44 5.99 14.10
C ILE A 231 -11.10 5.86 15.47
N SER A 232 -10.29 5.70 16.51
CA SER A 232 -10.81 5.58 17.88
C SER A 232 -9.81 6.14 18.90
N ARG A 233 -10.30 6.87 19.89
CA ARG A 233 -9.50 7.32 21.04
C ARG A 233 -9.47 6.29 22.17
N GLY A 234 -10.41 5.35 22.17
CA GLY A 234 -10.60 4.36 23.23
C GLY A 234 -10.40 2.91 22.81
N GLY A 235 -9.94 2.65 21.57
CA GLY A 235 -9.64 1.29 21.06
C GLY A 235 -10.87 0.51 20.56
N GLY A 236 -12.10 1.02 20.71
CA GLY A 236 -13.32 0.40 20.17
C GLY A 236 -13.91 1.21 19.02
N SER A 237 -14.78 0.58 18.22
CA SER A 237 -15.45 1.22 17.09
C SER A 237 -16.38 2.35 17.56
N ILE A 238 -16.29 3.49 16.87
CA ILE A 238 -17.20 4.64 17.03
C ILE A 238 -18.05 4.87 15.76
N GLY A 239 -18.22 3.83 14.93
CA GLY A 239 -18.95 3.92 13.66
C GLY A 239 -18.09 4.48 12.51
N ILE A 240 -16.75 4.45 12.64
CA ILE A 240 -15.80 4.84 11.58
C ILE A 240 -14.77 3.72 11.44
N GLY A 241 -15.04 2.81 10.52
CA GLY A 241 -14.16 1.72 10.13
C GLY A 241 -13.61 1.92 8.71
N PHE A 242 -12.48 1.30 8.43
CA PHE A 242 -11.81 1.37 7.13
C PHE A 242 -11.47 -0.03 6.63
N ALA A 243 -11.62 -0.22 5.31
CA ALA A 243 -11.19 -1.43 4.63
C ALA A 243 -10.36 -1.07 3.40
N ILE A 244 -9.35 -1.89 3.11
CA ILE A 244 -8.51 -1.79 1.91
C ILE A 244 -9.32 -2.32 0.73
N PRO A 245 -9.52 -1.55 -0.36
CA PRO A 245 -10.39 -1.94 -1.47
C PRO A 245 -9.93 -3.22 -2.18
N ALA A 246 -10.87 -4.09 -2.53
CA ALA A 246 -10.60 -5.40 -3.13
C ALA A 246 -9.85 -5.32 -4.45
N ASN A 247 -10.03 -4.27 -5.26
CA ASN A 247 -9.27 -4.09 -6.49
C ASN A 247 -7.77 -3.91 -6.22
N LEU A 248 -7.39 -3.22 -5.13
CA LEU A 248 -6.00 -3.12 -4.70
C LEU A 248 -5.51 -4.47 -4.13
N VAL A 249 -6.31 -5.12 -3.28
CA VAL A 249 -5.97 -6.43 -2.71
C VAL A 249 -5.67 -7.44 -3.82
N ARG A 250 -6.51 -7.51 -4.85
CA ARG A 250 -6.35 -8.44 -5.99
C ARG A 250 -5.02 -8.24 -6.72
N ILE A 251 -4.62 -6.98 -6.96
CA ILE A 251 -3.33 -6.67 -7.63
C ILE A 251 -2.16 -7.09 -6.75
N VAL A 252 -2.19 -6.73 -5.46
CA VAL A 252 -1.12 -7.07 -4.51
C VAL A 252 -0.97 -8.59 -4.37
N VAL A 253 -2.09 -9.33 -4.24
CA VAL A 253 -2.09 -10.79 -4.18
C VAL A 253 -1.48 -11.39 -5.45
N ALA A 254 -1.93 -10.95 -6.63
CA ALA A 254 -1.44 -11.48 -7.91
C ALA A 254 0.08 -11.26 -8.07
N GLU A 255 0.59 -10.08 -7.72
CA GLU A 255 2.01 -9.77 -7.82
C GLU A 255 2.86 -10.57 -6.83
N MET A 256 2.42 -10.71 -5.58
CA MET A 256 3.14 -11.49 -4.57
C MET A 256 3.17 -12.97 -4.91
N VAL A 257 2.05 -13.55 -5.34
CA VAL A 257 1.96 -14.96 -5.76
C VAL A 257 2.83 -15.25 -6.98
N ALA A 258 2.99 -14.27 -7.88
CA ALA A 258 3.92 -14.38 -9.02
C ALA A 258 5.41 -14.30 -8.62
N GLY A 259 5.72 -14.25 -7.33
CA GLY A 259 7.10 -14.17 -6.81
C GLY A 259 7.71 -12.78 -6.88
N GLY A 260 6.86 -11.75 -7.11
CA GLY A 260 7.23 -10.34 -7.13
C GLY A 260 6.99 -9.66 -5.78
N ARG A 261 7.49 -8.43 -5.67
CA ARG A 261 7.03 -7.46 -4.65
C ARG A 261 5.87 -6.68 -5.25
N ALA A 262 4.98 -6.16 -4.43
CA ALA A 262 3.95 -5.23 -4.87
C ALA A 262 4.63 -3.99 -5.51
N VAL A 263 4.56 -3.91 -6.83
CA VAL A 263 5.21 -2.84 -7.60
C VAL A 263 4.16 -1.80 -7.97
N ARG A 264 4.42 -0.56 -7.61
CA ARG A 264 3.53 0.53 -7.97
C ARG A 264 3.73 0.91 -9.44
N PRO A 265 2.67 0.97 -10.26
CA PRO A 265 2.79 1.45 -11.62
C PRO A 265 3.43 2.83 -11.69
N TRP A 266 4.29 3.04 -12.68
CA TRP A 266 4.97 4.30 -12.91
C TRP A 266 4.61 4.88 -14.27
N VAL A 267 4.41 6.19 -14.30
CA VAL A 267 4.04 6.93 -15.51
C VAL A 267 4.97 8.12 -15.79
N GLY A 268 5.91 8.40 -14.89
CA GLY A 268 6.92 9.45 -15.06
C GLY A 268 6.39 10.88 -14.92
N ILE A 269 5.51 11.12 -13.94
CA ILE A 269 4.90 12.43 -13.69
C ILE A 269 5.27 12.92 -12.30
N SER A 270 5.67 14.21 -12.19
CA SER A 270 5.73 14.95 -10.93
C SER A 270 4.45 15.76 -10.77
N LEU A 271 3.73 15.57 -9.67
CA LEU A 271 2.41 16.11 -9.44
C LEU A 271 2.35 17.00 -8.19
N GLN A 272 1.43 17.95 -8.23
CA GLN A 272 1.04 18.78 -7.10
C GLN A 272 -0.49 18.87 -7.03
N SER A 273 -1.07 18.68 -5.85
CA SER A 273 -2.52 18.88 -5.66
C SER A 273 -2.90 20.33 -5.97
N VAL A 274 -4.02 20.52 -6.67
CA VAL A 274 -4.52 21.85 -7.01
C VAL A 274 -5.14 22.47 -5.75
N THR A 275 -4.48 23.52 -5.24
CA THR A 275 -5.01 24.35 -4.15
C THR A 275 -5.95 25.43 -4.68
N ALA A 276 -6.67 26.15 -3.79
CA ALA A 276 -7.53 27.24 -4.19
C ALA A 276 -6.78 28.34 -4.99
N ASP A 277 -5.56 28.67 -4.56
CA ASP A 277 -4.72 29.69 -5.23
C ASP A 277 -4.28 29.23 -6.63
N ILE A 278 -3.93 27.95 -6.77
CA ILE A 278 -3.58 27.35 -8.06
C ILE A 278 -4.80 27.32 -8.98
N ALA A 279 -5.96 26.90 -8.45
CA ALA A 279 -7.21 26.89 -9.21
C ALA A 279 -7.54 28.28 -9.76
N GLN A 280 -7.46 29.29 -8.90
CA GLN A 280 -7.67 30.69 -9.31
C GLN A 280 -6.69 31.12 -10.39
N SER A 281 -5.41 30.80 -10.24
CA SER A 281 -4.35 31.16 -11.22
C SER A 281 -4.55 30.47 -12.56
N LEU A 282 -5.16 29.28 -12.57
CA LEU A 282 -5.45 28.50 -13.79
C LEU A 282 -6.86 28.76 -14.35
N GLY A 283 -7.66 29.64 -13.74
CA GLY A 283 -9.02 29.93 -14.16
C GLY A 283 -10.00 28.76 -13.95
N LEU A 284 -9.71 27.85 -13.00
CA LEU A 284 -10.59 26.73 -12.65
C LEU A 284 -11.67 27.21 -11.67
N GLU A 285 -12.89 26.71 -11.86
CA GLU A 285 -14.05 27.05 -10.99
C GLU A 285 -13.88 26.61 -9.52
N ARG A 286 -13.11 25.52 -9.31
CA ARG A 286 -12.87 24.93 -7.99
C ARG A 286 -11.50 24.21 -7.93
N PRO A 287 -10.92 24.04 -6.72
CA PRO A 287 -9.71 23.25 -6.56
C PRO A 287 -10.02 21.77 -6.75
N ILE A 288 -9.66 21.23 -7.90
CA ILE A 288 -9.85 19.82 -8.27
C ILE A 288 -8.62 19.28 -8.98
N GLY A 289 -8.28 18.03 -8.69
CA GLY A 289 -7.27 17.30 -9.43
C GLY A 289 -5.83 17.62 -9.03
N VAL A 290 -4.91 17.29 -9.92
CA VAL A 290 -3.47 17.44 -9.73
C VAL A 290 -2.82 18.13 -10.94
N LEU A 291 -1.96 19.09 -10.66
CA LEU A 291 -1.18 19.81 -11.65
C LEU A 291 0.09 19.03 -12.00
N VAL A 292 0.36 18.84 -13.27
CA VAL A 292 1.62 18.28 -13.79
C VAL A 292 2.72 19.34 -13.67
N LYS A 293 3.64 19.17 -12.70
CA LYS A 293 4.80 20.06 -12.51
C LYS A 293 5.99 19.66 -13.35
N GLY A 294 6.11 18.37 -13.68
CA GLY A 294 7.24 17.85 -14.41
C GLY A 294 6.92 16.49 -15.03
N LEU A 295 7.66 16.17 -16.08
CA LEU A 295 7.56 14.92 -16.81
C LEU A 295 8.96 14.34 -17.00
N HIS A 296 9.11 13.06 -16.63
CA HIS A 296 10.34 12.34 -16.87
C HIS A 296 10.61 12.24 -18.37
N PRO A 297 11.85 12.46 -18.86
CA PRO A 297 12.15 12.46 -20.29
C PRO A 297 11.73 11.17 -21.03
N SER A 298 11.94 9.99 -20.39
CA SER A 298 11.57 8.68 -20.91
C SER A 298 10.22 8.17 -20.36
N GLY A 299 9.42 9.05 -19.70
CA GLY A 299 8.16 8.64 -19.06
C GLY A 299 7.03 8.38 -20.04
N PRO A 300 6.19 7.34 -19.80
CA PRO A 300 5.03 7.04 -20.64
C PRO A 300 4.06 8.21 -20.79
N ALA A 301 3.87 8.99 -19.75
CA ALA A 301 2.97 10.13 -19.76
C ALA A 301 3.42 11.22 -20.76
N ARG A 302 4.73 11.47 -20.83
CA ARG A 302 5.29 12.39 -21.84
C ARG A 302 5.11 11.86 -23.25
N ALA A 303 5.38 10.56 -23.45
CA ALA A 303 5.19 9.87 -24.73
C ALA A 303 3.72 9.90 -25.16
N ALA A 304 2.76 9.87 -24.24
CA ALA A 304 1.33 9.97 -24.49
C ALA A 304 0.85 11.42 -24.77
N GLY A 305 1.73 12.43 -24.71
CA GLY A 305 1.41 13.81 -25.04
C GLY A 305 0.92 14.67 -23.89
N LEU A 306 1.15 14.25 -22.63
CA LEU A 306 0.99 15.13 -21.46
C LEU A 306 2.07 16.22 -21.45
N ARG A 307 1.72 17.38 -20.90
CA ARG A 307 2.58 18.56 -20.82
C ARG A 307 2.62 19.09 -19.39
N VAL A 308 3.71 19.76 -19.06
CA VAL A 308 3.79 20.55 -17.82
C VAL A 308 2.75 21.67 -17.89
N GLY A 309 1.97 21.83 -16.83
CA GLY A 309 0.83 22.75 -16.77
C GLY A 309 -0.53 22.08 -16.99
N ASP A 310 -0.59 20.85 -17.51
CA ASP A 310 -1.85 20.08 -17.59
C ASP A 310 -2.38 19.81 -16.18
N VAL A 311 -3.70 19.81 -16.02
CA VAL A 311 -4.38 19.42 -14.77
C VAL A 311 -5.10 18.10 -15.00
N LEU A 312 -4.72 17.05 -14.25
CA LEU A 312 -5.39 15.76 -14.29
C LEU A 312 -6.55 15.77 -13.31
N VAL A 313 -7.76 15.53 -13.79
CA VAL A 313 -9.01 15.60 -12.99
C VAL A 313 -9.71 14.27 -12.87
N ALA A 314 -9.35 13.27 -13.69
CA ALA A 314 -9.93 11.94 -13.64
C ALA A 314 -8.91 10.87 -14.07
N VAL A 315 -9.13 9.65 -13.60
CA VAL A 315 -8.48 8.42 -14.09
C VAL A 315 -9.57 7.41 -14.38
N ASP A 316 -9.60 6.89 -15.61
CA ASP A 316 -10.62 5.94 -16.11
C ASP A 316 -12.07 6.41 -15.85
N GLY A 317 -12.32 7.69 -16.13
CA GLY A 317 -13.62 8.32 -15.95
C GLY A 317 -13.99 8.67 -14.51
N ARG A 318 -13.15 8.32 -13.51
CA ARG A 318 -13.40 8.60 -12.10
C ARG A 318 -12.63 9.84 -11.66
N ASP A 319 -13.32 10.76 -11.02
CA ASP A 319 -12.73 12.01 -10.54
C ASP A 319 -11.62 11.75 -9.53
N ILE A 320 -10.56 12.55 -9.61
CA ILE A 320 -9.50 12.64 -8.63
C ILE A 320 -9.46 14.05 -8.04
N PHE A 321 -9.24 14.15 -6.74
CA PHE A 321 -9.27 15.41 -6.02
C PHE A 321 -7.89 15.87 -5.58
N ASP A 322 -6.97 14.92 -5.40
CA ASP A 322 -5.61 15.16 -4.91
C ASP A 322 -4.63 14.11 -5.44
N ARG A 323 -3.36 14.26 -5.06
CA ARG A 323 -2.29 13.35 -5.45
C ARG A 323 -2.51 11.93 -4.92
N ASP A 324 -2.99 11.80 -3.69
CA ASP A 324 -3.19 10.49 -3.09
C ASP A 324 -4.28 9.70 -3.84
N GLY A 325 -5.35 10.40 -4.27
CA GLY A 325 -6.40 9.83 -5.13
C GLY A 325 -5.87 9.39 -6.50
N PHE A 326 -4.97 10.17 -7.12
CA PHE A 326 -4.32 9.78 -8.37
C PHE A 326 -3.44 8.54 -8.16
N ASP A 327 -2.56 8.57 -7.17
CA ASP A 327 -1.65 7.45 -6.87
C ASP A 327 -2.43 6.15 -6.57
N PHE A 328 -3.55 6.25 -5.83
CA PHE A 328 -4.43 5.11 -5.56
C PHE A 328 -5.02 4.52 -6.84
N ARG A 329 -5.58 5.36 -7.73
CA ARG A 329 -6.17 4.89 -8.99
C ARG A 329 -5.16 4.13 -9.85
N LEU A 330 -3.91 4.55 -9.86
CA LEU A 330 -2.86 3.81 -10.57
C LEU A 330 -2.54 2.47 -9.89
N ARG A 331 -2.54 2.41 -8.54
CA ARG A 331 -2.24 1.19 -7.79
C ARG A 331 -3.27 0.07 -7.98
N THR A 332 -4.51 0.41 -8.35
CA THR A 332 -5.56 -0.56 -8.65
C THR A 332 -5.48 -1.11 -10.07
N ARG A 333 -4.40 -0.80 -10.81
CA ARG A 333 -4.13 -1.27 -12.17
C ARG A 333 -2.87 -2.11 -12.23
N GLY A 334 -2.85 -3.05 -13.15
CA GLY A 334 -1.68 -3.89 -13.41
C GLY A 334 -0.58 -3.19 -14.23
N ILE A 335 0.63 -3.68 -14.09
CA ILE A 335 1.71 -3.29 -15.00
C ILE A 335 1.39 -3.78 -16.41
N GLY A 336 1.52 -2.90 -17.40
CA GLY A 336 1.15 -3.16 -18.80
C GLY A 336 -0.25 -2.66 -19.18
N ASP A 337 -1.12 -2.38 -18.19
CA ASP A 337 -2.43 -1.82 -18.43
C ASP A 337 -2.33 -0.38 -18.98
N LYS A 338 -3.42 0.08 -19.58
CA LYS A 338 -3.59 1.47 -19.98
C LYS A 338 -4.54 2.15 -19.01
N ALA A 339 -4.15 3.32 -18.52
CA ALA A 339 -5.02 4.22 -17.76
C ALA A 339 -5.38 5.42 -18.62
N VAL A 340 -6.64 5.82 -18.59
CA VAL A 340 -7.14 7.00 -19.32
C VAL A 340 -7.23 8.18 -18.37
N PHE A 341 -6.41 9.20 -18.60
CA PHE A 341 -6.39 10.40 -17.78
C PHE A 341 -7.29 11.47 -18.39
N GLY A 342 -8.27 11.94 -17.63
CA GLY A 342 -9.05 13.13 -17.96
C GLY A 342 -8.23 14.38 -17.64
N VAL A 343 -7.86 15.12 -18.66
CA VAL A 343 -6.92 16.25 -18.60
C VAL A 343 -7.67 17.53 -18.90
N LEU A 344 -7.48 18.55 -18.06
CA LEU A 344 -7.81 19.94 -18.39
C LEU A 344 -6.54 20.66 -18.83
N ASP A 345 -6.59 21.23 -20.02
CA ASP A 345 -5.59 22.17 -20.51
C ASP A 345 -6.29 23.50 -20.86
N GLY A 346 -5.56 24.53 -21.23
CA GLY A 346 -6.15 25.82 -21.59
C GLY A 346 -7.18 25.80 -22.73
N GLY A 347 -7.39 24.67 -23.38
CA GLY A 347 -8.33 24.45 -24.51
C GLY A 347 -9.56 23.64 -24.15
N GLY A 348 -9.67 23.07 -22.93
CA GLY A 348 -10.81 22.28 -22.51
C GLY A 348 -10.43 20.92 -21.89
N ARG A 349 -11.37 19.98 -21.90
CA ARG A 349 -11.15 18.61 -21.39
C ARG A 349 -10.81 17.66 -22.54
N ARG A 350 -9.74 16.87 -22.35
CA ARG A 350 -9.34 15.79 -23.26
C ARG A 350 -8.96 14.54 -22.49
N ASP A 351 -9.03 13.39 -23.12
CA ASP A 351 -8.59 12.13 -22.55
C ASP A 351 -7.24 11.71 -23.14
N VAL A 352 -6.32 11.25 -22.26
CA VAL A 352 -4.99 10.80 -22.63
C VAL A 352 -4.77 9.39 -22.11
N SER A 353 -4.54 8.43 -23.01
CA SER A 353 -4.27 7.04 -22.65
C SER A 353 -2.78 6.84 -22.39
N VAL A 354 -2.42 6.41 -21.18
CA VAL A 354 -1.05 6.21 -20.73
C VAL A 354 -0.82 4.76 -20.34
N VAL A 355 0.26 4.15 -20.85
CA VAL A 355 0.65 2.79 -20.48
C VAL A 355 1.34 2.81 -19.11
N LEU A 356 0.94 1.92 -18.23
CA LEU A 356 1.52 1.75 -16.90
C LEU A 356 2.72 0.81 -16.98
N ILE A 357 3.90 1.27 -16.58
CA ILE A 357 5.11 0.46 -16.62
C ILE A 357 5.70 0.28 -15.22
N ARG A 358 6.61 -0.67 -15.09
CA ARG A 358 7.46 -0.75 -13.89
C ARG A 358 8.34 0.50 -13.80
N PRO A 359 8.61 1.03 -12.59
CA PRO A 359 9.58 2.09 -12.41
C PRO A 359 10.93 1.68 -13.06
N PRO A 360 11.53 2.50 -13.94
CA PRO A 360 12.78 2.16 -14.58
C PRO A 360 13.96 2.23 -13.60
N GLN A 361 14.96 1.36 -13.82
CA GLN A 361 16.26 1.41 -13.15
C GLN A 361 17.25 2.31 -13.92
N ASP A 362 16.78 3.47 -14.32
CA ASP A 362 17.54 4.46 -15.07
C ASP A 362 17.50 5.81 -14.33
N PRO A 363 18.66 6.35 -13.91
CA PRO A 363 20.01 5.81 -14.11
C PRO A 363 20.27 4.53 -13.30
N PRO A 364 21.22 3.66 -13.73
CA PRO A 364 21.68 2.52 -12.93
C PRO A 364 22.17 2.98 -11.56
N ALA A 365 21.97 2.18 -10.53
CA ALA A 365 22.26 2.57 -9.14
C ALA A 365 23.71 3.02 -8.89
N ASP A 366 24.69 2.44 -9.59
CA ASP A 366 26.13 2.77 -9.47
C ASP A 366 26.56 3.05 -8.02
N VAL A 367 26.53 2.01 -7.20
CA VAL A 367 26.81 2.12 -5.76
C VAL A 367 28.29 2.40 -5.55
N ARG A 368 28.61 3.55 -4.94
CA ARG A 368 30.00 3.97 -4.68
C ARG A 368 30.23 4.25 -3.21
N ARG A 369 31.31 3.71 -2.66
CA ARG A 369 31.84 4.11 -1.36
C ARG A 369 32.81 5.29 -1.57
N LEU A 370 32.51 6.41 -0.93
CA LEU A 370 33.30 7.63 -1.06
C LEU A 370 34.46 7.64 -0.06
N THR A 371 35.68 7.78 -0.58
CA THR A 371 36.92 7.81 0.22
C THR A 371 37.78 8.99 -0.20
N GLY A 372 38.59 9.53 0.70
CA GLY A 372 39.47 10.66 0.40
C GLY A 372 39.36 11.80 1.39
N ARG A 373 39.96 12.96 1.01
CA ARG A 373 39.94 14.19 1.85
C ARG A 373 38.83 15.13 1.40
N HIS A 374 37.60 14.79 1.77
CA HIS A 374 36.41 15.59 1.44
C HIS A 374 35.29 15.26 2.45
N PRO A 375 34.25 16.13 2.60
CA PRO A 375 33.23 15.97 3.64
C PRO A 375 32.35 14.70 3.50
N PHE A 376 32.28 14.07 2.33
CA PHE A 376 31.50 12.86 2.11
C PHE A 376 32.27 11.55 2.40
N ALA A 377 33.54 11.61 2.81
CA ALA A 377 34.31 10.40 3.06
C ALA A 377 33.69 9.55 4.18
N GLY A 378 33.49 8.25 3.91
CA GLY A 378 32.79 7.29 4.77
C GLY A 378 31.30 7.12 4.42
N ALA A 379 30.77 7.83 3.43
CA ALA A 379 29.43 7.58 2.90
C ALA A 379 29.46 6.56 1.76
N THR A 380 28.44 5.71 1.66
CA THR A 380 28.10 4.92 0.48
C THR A 380 26.88 5.55 -0.17
N VAL A 381 26.97 5.81 -1.46
CA VAL A 381 25.96 6.54 -2.24
C VAL A 381 25.54 5.75 -3.46
N ALA A 382 24.37 6.06 -4.00
CA ALA A 382 23.86 5.48 -5.25
C ALA A 382 23.12 6.54 -6.08
N ASN A 383 23.05 6.34 -7.38
CA ASN A 383 22.15 7.09 -8.25
C ASN A 383 20.70 6.76 -7.88
N LEU A 384 19.87 7.77 -7.73
CA LEU A 384 18.45 7.61 -7.42
C LEU A 384 17.64 7.45 -8.71
N SER A 385 17.30 6.21 -9.04
CA SER A 385 16.35 5.91 -10.10
C SER A 385 14.91 5.85 -9.58
N PRO A 386 13.87 5.95 -10.44
CA PRO A 386 12.48 5.72 -10.03
C PRO A 386 12.24 4.37 -9.34
N ALA A 387 12.93 3.30 -9.77
CA ALA A 387 12.86 1.99 -9.15
C ALA A 387 13.44 1.98 -7.73
N LEU A 388 14.63 2.57 -7.53
CA LEU A 388 15.25 2.66 -6.22
C LEU A 388 14.45 3.57 -5.27
N ALA A 389 13.87 4.66 -5.81
CA ALA A 389 12.99 5.53 -5.03
C ALA A 389 11.72 4.78 -4.54
N ASP A 390 11.11 3.98 -5.42
CA ASP A 390 9.94 3.15 -5.06
C ASP A 390 10.29 2.08 -4.03
N GLU A 391 11.42 1.40 -4.19
CA GLU A 391 11.91 0.38 -3.25
C GLU A 391 12.14 0.93 -1.83
N LEU A 392 12.61 2.17 -1.73
CA LEU A 392 12.92 2.83 -0.47
C LEU A 392 11.78 3.72 0.05
N GLY A 393 10.60 3.69 -0.58
CA GLY A 393 9.44 4.52 -0.19
C GLY A 393 9.66 6.03 -0.36
N LEU A 394 10.60 6.44 -1.20
CA LEU A 394 10.88 7.84 -1.51
C LEU A 394 9.94 8.38 -2.60
N ALA A 395 9.94 9.71 -2.77
CA ALA A 395 9.21 10.33 -3.87
C ALA A 395 9.77 9.86 -5.22
N ARG A 396 8.93 9.28 -6.09
CA ARG A 396 9.33 8.66 -7.36
C ARG A 396 9.80 9.65 -8.44
N ASP A 397 9.61 10.93 -8.19
CA ASP A 397 10.15 12.04 -8.98
C ASP A 397 11.44 12.61 -8.37
N ALA A 398 11.96 12.00 -7.30
CA ALA A 398 13.22 12.40 -6.71
C ALA A 398 14.38 12.01 -7.62
N MET A 399 15.25 12.97 -7.87
CA MET A 399 16.48 12.82 -8.66
C MET A 399 17.67 13.25 -7.80
N GLY A 400 18.85 12.74 -8.13
CA GLY A 400 20.11 13.05 -7.46
C GLY A 400 20.82 11.80 -6.95
N VAL A 401 21.74 11.98 -6.00
CA VAL A 401 22.54 10.91 -5.43
C VAL A 401 22.11 10.63 -4.00
N LEU A 402 21.62 9.41 -3.76
CA LEU A 402 21.10 8.96 -2.46
C LEU A 402 22.22 8.46 -1.56
N VAL A 403 22.19 8.81 -0.28
CA VAL A 403 23.05 8.27 0.77
C VAL A 403 22.45 6.97 1.31
N LEU A 404 23.10 5.84 1.02
CA LEU A 404 22.66 4.49 1.43
C LEU A 404 23.21 4.08 2.80
N LYS A 405 24.46 4.45 3.10
CA LYS A 405 25.16 4.06 4.34
C LYS A 405 26.14 5.15 4.76
N ILE A 406 26.32 5.31 6.06
CA ILE A 406 27.33 6.19 6.63
C ILE A 406 28.14 5.41 7.65
N GLU A 407 29.46 5.45 7.51
CA GLU A 407 30.42 4.94 8.48
C GLU A 407 30.95 6.10 9.35
N HIS A 408 31.70 5.76 10.41
CA HIS A 408 32.38 6.79 11.17
C HIS A 408 33.37 7.56 10.30
N GLY A 409 33.28 8.89 10.30
CA GLY A 409 34.16 9.70 9.47
C GLY A 409 33.63 11.11 9.19
N PRO A 410 34.20 11.81 8.17
CA PRO A 410 33.79 13.14 7.77
C PRO A 410 32.30 13.25 7.47
N ALA A 411 31.72 12.32 6.74
CA ALA A 411 30.31 12.30 6.38
C ALA A 411 29.36 12.33 7.60
N ALA A 412 29.68 11.55 8.64
CA ALA A 412 28.93 11.57 9.90
C ALA A 412 29.09 12.91 10.64
N ARG A 413 30.30 13.50 10.64
CA ARG A 413 30.58 14.77 11.32
C ARG A 413 29.84 15.97 10.75
N ILE A 414 29.62 16.01 9.44
CA ILE A 414 28.83 17.08 8.81
C ILE A 414 27.31 16.85 8.96
N GLY A 415 26.89 15.77 9.63
CA GLY A 415 25.49 15.48 9.90
C GLY A 415 24.72 14.89 8.73
N LEU A 416 25.40 14.28 7.72
CA LEU A 416 24.74 13.46 6.70
C LEU A 416 24.03 12.28 7.36
N ARG A 417 22.91 11.87 6.77
CA ARG A 417 22.10 10.73 7.23
C ARG A 417 21.75 9.81 6.07
N VAL A 418 21.53 8.56 6.38
CA VAL A 418 20.95 7.61 5.43
C VAL A 418 19.57 8.15 4.98
N GLY A 419 19.31 8.10 3.67
CA GLY A 419 18.10 8.67 3.07
C GLY A 419 18.23 10.12 2.61
N ASP A 420 19.35 10.81 2.88
CA ASP A 420 19.62 12.13 2.28
C ASP A 420 19.85 11.99 0.77
N VAL A 421 19.26 12.89 0.00
CA VAL A 421 19.54 13.02 -1.44
C VAL A 421 20.42 14.25 -1.68
N VAL A 422 21.61 14.03 -2.20
CA VAL A 422 22.56 15.10 -2.54
C VAL A 422 22.07 15.80 -3.80
N LEU A 423 21.88 17.11 -3.74
CA LEU A 423 21.38 17.93 -4.84
C LEU A 423 22.49 18.77 -5.49
N THR A 424 23.29 19.46 -4.66
CA THR A 424 24.41 20.27 -5.15
C THR A 424 25.62 20.12 -4.25
N VAL A 425 26.81 20.13 -4.83
CA VAL A 425 28.08 20.18 -4.11
C VAL A 425 28.96 21.23 -4.78
N ALA A 426 29.44 22.21 -3.99
CA ALA A 426 30.28 23.29 -4.45
C ALA A 426 29.71 24.05 -5.67
N GLY A 427 28.37 24.23 -5.69
CA GLY A 427 27.65 24.92 -6.76
C GLY A 427 27.41 24.11 -8.03
N VAL A 428 27.81 22.84 -8.04
CA VAL A 428 27.55 21.91 -9.15
C VAL A 428 26.33 21.03 -8.80
N ASP A 429 25.37 20.94 -9.72
CA ASP A 429 24.23 20.04 -9.58
C ASP A 429 24.71 18.57 -9.66
N ILE A 430 24.20 17.74 -8.74
CA ILE A 430 24.62 16.35 -8.59
C ILE A 430 23.46 15.43 -8.99
N ASP A 431 23.48 14.99 -10.23
CA ASP A 431 22.51 14.05 -10.77
C ASP A 431 23.01 12.60 -10.69
N LEU A 432 24.34 12.40 -10.77
CA LEU A 432 24.97 11.08 -10.81
C LEU A 432 26.10 10.96 -9.78
N THR A 433 26.34 9.74 -9.31
CA THR A 433 27.49 9.39 -8.43
C THR A 433 28.83 9.71 -9.08
N GLU A 434 28.93 9.59 -10.40
CA GLU A 434 30.11 9.94 -11.17
C GLU A 434 30.43 11.44 -11.07
N THR A 435 29.43 12.29 -11.32
CA THR A 435 29.55 13.74 -11.16
C THR A 435 29.94 14.12 -9.72
N LEU A 436 29.32 13.45 -8.72
CA LEU A 436 29.69 13.66 -7.32
C LEU A 436 31.16 13.31 -7.08
N ALA A 437 31.62 12.14 -7.56
CA ALA A 437 33.02 11.70 -7.42
C ALA A 437 34.01 12.66 -8.07
N GLU A 438 33.71 13.16 -9.27
CA GLU A 438 34.53 14.14 -9.97
C GLU A 438 34.66 15.46 -9.19
N VAL A 439 33.52 15.97 -8.65
CA VAL A 439 33.50 17.20 -7.86
C VAL A 439 34.31 17.03 -6.59
N LEU A 440 34.17 15.89 -5.89
CA LEU A 440 34.87 15.56 -4.65
C LEU A 440 36.38 15.27 -4.88
N GLY A 441 36.78 14.87 -6.08
CA GLY A 441 38.18 14.68 -6.45
C GLY A 441 38.99 16.00 -6.57
N ARG A 442 38.29 17.14 -6.62
CA ARG A 442 38.95 18.46 -6.69
C ARG A 442 39.27 18.98 -5.30
N ALA A 443 40.52 19.29 -5.02
CA ALA A 443 40.92 19.85 -3.72
C ALA A 443 40.25 21.22 -3.47
N ARG A 444 39.61 21.37 -2.32
CA ARG A 444 38.92 22.58 -1.91
C ARG A 444 39.10 22.81 -0.40
N ASN A 445 39.16 24.08 -0.01
CA ASN A 445 39.21 24.48 1.40
C ASN A 445 37.81 24.67 2.02
N GLU A 446 36.79 24.81 1.16
CA GLU A 446 35.41 25.02 1.58
C GLU A 446 34.46 24.27 0.65
N TRP A 447 33.43 23.67 1.23
CA TRP A 447 32.40 22.88 0.54
C TRP A 447 31.02 23.39 0.89
N THR A 448 30.27 23.87 -0.09
CA THR A 448 28.85 24.12 0.04
C THR A 448 28.09 22.90 -0.45
N VAL A 449 27.20 22.38 0.38
CA VAL A 449 26.42 21.17 0.10
C VAL A 449 24.95 21.47 0.27
N ALA A 450 24.14 21.12 -0.70
CA ALA A 450 22.68 21.07 -0.56
C ALA A 450 22.19 19.64 -0.65
N ILE A 451 21.40 19.24 0.33
CA ILE A 451 20.77 17.92 0.40
C ILE A 451 19.26 18.07 0.57
N ARG A 452 18.50 17.08 0.11
CA ARG A 452 17.08 16.94 0.44
C ARG A 452 16.93 15.88 1.51
N ARG A 453 16.29 16.25 2.64
CA ARG A 453 15.97 15.37 3.75
C ARG A 453 14.50 15.46 4.07
N LYS A 454 13.75 14.35 3.99
CA LYS A 454 12.29 14.31 4.25
C LYS A 454 11.49 15.40 3.51
N GLY A 455 11.88 15.71 2.27
CA GLY A 455 11.24 16.73 1.43
C GLY A 455 11.79 18.17 1.59
N GLU A 456 12.54 18.47 2.65
CA GLU A 456 13.14 19.79 2.88
C GLU A 456 14.55 19.87 2.31
N VAL A 457 14.91 21.04 1.77
CA VAL A 457 16.26 21.31 1.26
C VAL A 457 17.10 21.98 2.35
N LEU A 458 18.11 21.26 2.80
CA LEU A 458 19.10 21.73 3.77
C LEU A 458 20.38 22.15 3.05
N ARG A 459 20.94 23.29 3.44
CA ARG A 459 22.24 23.78 2.93
C ARG A 459 23.24 23.89 4.06
N VAL A 460 24.42 23.34 3.85
CA VAL A 460 25.53 23.33 4.84
C VAL A 460 26.80 23.79 4.14
N THR A 461 27.56 24.64 4.81
CA THR A 461 28.92 24.99 4.39
C THR A 461 29.92 24.37 5.37
N VAL A 462 30.92 23.68 4.85
CA VAL A 462 31.90 22.91 5.64
C VAL A 462 33.30 23.27 5.19
N SER A 463 34.18 23.53 6.14
CA SER A 463 35.61 23.67 5.87
C SER A 463 36.22 22.32 5.50
N GLY A 464 37.09 22.30 4.49
CA GLY A 464 37.77 21.11 3.95
C GLY A 464 38.93 20.64 4.80
#